data_275d4f8c601dff439bf07e19994946ff
#
_entry.id   275d4f8c601dff439bf07e19994946ff
#
_cell.length_a   1.000
_cell.length_b   1.000
_cell.length_c   1.000
_cell.angle_alpha   90.00
_cell.angle_beta   90.00
_cell.angle_gamma   90.00
#
_symmetry.space_group_name_H-M   'P 1'
#
loop_
_entity.id
_entity.type
_entity.pdbx_description
1 polymer ?
#
loop_
_entity_poly.entity_id
_entity_poly.type
_entity_poly.pdbx_seq_one_letter_code
_entity_poly.pdbx_strand_id
1 'polypeptide(L)'
;MKKTVCFIVALALLLGTASAIAETEFLVFSTGGTTGVYYIFGGEIATLWMNHIDGVDVTVQSSGGSKDNILALFQEDAELAWTQNDVMSYAYDGGEFFAGTVADNFSAIASVYPEVIQLVVAKDSGIKSVKDLAGRNVSVGPAGSGHYFNALQILQINGMSIADIKPQYLSNSEVIESFQNRQIDAFFLTATYPHATVTDVSLKREIEVIGFTAEEIAALQETYSFFVTDTIPAGTYQGVEDEKLVPAISAVLAVRDDVDEETVYQLTKALFEYKDELTNAKKAYITPESAIQGIPVRAADAANGVTIGSFHPGALRYYKELGLIEE
;
A
#
# COMPACT_ATOMS: atom_id res chain seq x y z
N MET A 1 -68.85 -12.40 4.83
CA MET A 1 -67.82 -11.63 5.57
C MET A 1 -66.56 -12.46 5.95
N LYS A 2 -66.69 -13.70 6.46
CA LYS A 2 -65.51 -14.52 6.85
C LYS A 2 -64.59 -14.95 5.69
N LYS A 3 -65.10 -15.14 4.48
CA LYS A 3 -64.31 -15.57 3.29
C LYS A 3 -63.53 -14.41 2.66
N THR A 4 -64.02 -13.19 2.77
CA THR A 4 -63.35 -11.98 2.23
C THR A 4 -62.19 -11.53 3.11
N VAL A 5 -62.25 -11.74 4.43
CA VAL A 5 -61.19 -11.41 5.38
C VAL A 5 -60.00 -12.36 5.22
N CYS A 6 -60.20 -13.66 4.93
CA CYS A 6 -59.11 -14.59 4.68
C CYS A 6 -58.34 -14.28 3.40
N PHE A 7 -58.99 -13.72 2.37
CA PHE A 7 -58.32 -13.36 1.12
C PHE A 7 -57.42 -12.12 1.25
N ILE A 8 -57.85 -11.14 2.09
CA ILE A 8 -57.06 -9.92 2.35
C ILE A 8 -55.83 -10.24 3.23
N VAL A 9 -55.96 -11.16 4.20
CA VAL A 9 -54.83 -11.58 5.04
C VAL A 9 -53.81 -12.41 4.24
N ALA A 10 -54.25 -13.26 3.31
CA ALA A 10 -53.37 -14.03 2.44
C ALA A 10 -52.63 -13.12 1.42
N LEU A 11 -53.27 -12.07 0.92
CA LEU A 11 -52.65 -11.10 0.01
C LEU A 11 -51.66 -10.18 0.75
N ALA A 12 -51.91 -9.82 2.02
CA ALA A 12 -51.00 -9.05 2.87
C ALA A 12 -49.75 -9.89 3.27
N LEU A 13 -49.85 -11.21 3.39
CA LEU A 13 -48.71 -12.10 3.66
C LEU A 13 -47.85 -12.35 2.41
N LEU A 14 -48.40 -12.21 1.20
CA LEU A 14 -47.66 -12.33 -0.06
C LEU A 14 -46.89 -11.05 -0.43
N LEU A 15 -47.27 -9.91 0.15
CA LEU A 15 -46.57 -8.63 -0.06
C LEU A 15 -45.41 -8.41 0.93
N GLY A 16 -45.21 -9.31 1.90
CA GLY A 16 -44.19 -9.21 2.94
C GLY A 16 -42.85 -9.87 2.62
N THR A 17 -42.69 -10.50 1.44
CA THR A 17 -41.43 -11.13 1.01
C THR A 17 -40.90 -10.50 -0.29
N ALA A 18 -40.93 -9.19 -0.38
CA ALA A 18 -39.98 -8.52 -1.25
C ALA A 18 -38.63 -8.64 -0.54
N SER A 19 -37.91 -9.73 -0.79
CA SER A 19 -36.47 -9.76 -0.56
C SER A 19 -35.93 -8.55 -1.33
N ALA A 20 -35.47 -7.54 -0.64
CA ALA A 20 -34.66 -6.50 -1.26
C ALA A 20 -33.51 -7.28 -1.93
N ILE A 21 -33.51 -7.34 -3.25
CA ILE A 21 -32.32 -7.76 -3.99
C ILE A 21 -31.34 -6.68 -3.60
N ALA A 22 -30.34 -7.01 -2.78
CA ALA A 22 -29.26 -6.11 -2.47
C ALA A 22 -28.68 -5.66 -3.81
N GLU A 23 -28.69 -4.36 -4.07
CA GLU A 23 -28.06 -3.81 -5.26
C GLU A 23 -26.57 -4.15 -5.17
N THR A 24 -26.01 -4.70 -6.26
CA THR A 24 -24.59 -5.04 -6.27
C THR A 24 -23.77 -3.74 -6.26
N GLU A 25 -22.90 -3.61 -5.29
CA GLU A 25 -21.97 -2.52 -5.19
C GLU A 25 -20.70 -2.87 -5.98
N PHE A 26 -20.38 -2.03 -6.96
CA PHE A 26 -19.21 -2.20 -7.82
C PHE A 26 -18.08 -1.33 -7.32
N LEU A 27 -16.96 -1.94 -6.95
CA LEU A 27 -15.80 -1.26 -6.39
C LEU A 27 -14.61 -1.43 -7.33
N VAL A 28 -13.99 -0.33 -7.74
CA VAL A 28 -12.71 -0.33 -8.46
C VAL A 28 -11.58 -0.27 -7.43
N PHE A 29 -10.67 -1.24 -7.49
CA PHE A 29 -9.51 -1.33 -6.63
C PHE A 29 -8.24 -0.96 -7.39
N SER A 30 -7.74 0.27 -7.20
CA SER A 30 -6.50 0.76 -7.79
C SER A 30 -5.29 0.18 -7.06
N THR A 31 -4.37 -0.47 -7.80
CA THR A 31 -3.32 -1.31 -7.20
C THR A 31 -1.91 -0.84 -7.57
N GLY A 32 -1.29 -1.42 -8.58
CA GLY A 32 0.08 -1.13 -9.02
C GLY A 32 0.38 -1.83 -10.33
N GLY A 33 1.64 -1.89 -10.73
CA GLY A 33 2.05 -2.63 -11.90
C GLY A 33 1.72 -4.12 -11.79
N THR A 34 1.33 -4.77 -12.87
CA THR A 34 0.80 -6.15 -12.90
C THR A 34 1.76 -7.22 -12.36
N THR A 35 3.06 -6.94 -12.29
CA THR A 35 4.09 -7.81 -11.69
C THR A 35 4.39 -7.44 -10.22
N GLY A 36 3.76 -6.38 -9.69
CA GLY A 36 3.96 -5.89 -8.33
C GLY A 36 3.05 -6.57 -7.31
N VAL A 37 3.45 -6.45 -6.04
CA VAL A 37 2.71 -7.04 -4.91
C VAL A 37 1.30 -6.47 -4.79
N TYR A 38 1.12 -5.16 -4.96
CA TYR A 38 -0.19 -4.51 -4.89
C TYR A 38 -1.21 -5.13 -5.84
N TYR A 39 -0.82 -5.40 -7.10
CA TYR A 39 -1.71 -6.02 -8.07
C TYR A 39 -2.05 -7.47 -7.73
N ILE A 40 -1.01 -8.28 -7.44
CA ILE A 40 -1.17 -9.72 -7.19
C ILE A 40 -1.95 -9.93 -5.89
N PHE A 41 -1.54 -9.29 -4.80
CA PHE A 41 -2.16 -9.45 -3.50
C PHE A 41 -3.53 -8.76 -3.42
N GLY A 42 -3.69 -7.61 -4.10
CA GLY A 42 -4.99 -6.96 -4.26
C GLY A 42 -6.00 -7.86 -4.97
N GLY A 43 -5.57 -8.62 -5.98
CA GLY A 43 -6.41 -9.62 -6.66
C GLY A 43 -6.86 -10.76 -5.77
N GLU A 44 -5.99 -11.25 -4.87
CA GLU A 44 -6.36 -12.26 -3.89
C GLU A 44 -7.37 -11.72 -2.87
N ILE A 45 -7.15 -10.49 -2.37
CA ILE A 45 -8.07 -9.84 -1.41
C ILE A 45 -9.42 -9.52 -2.08
N ALA A 46 -9.43 -9.01 -3.30
CA ALA A 46 -10.67 -8.78 -4.05
C ALA A 46 -11.48 -10.07 -4.22
N THR A 47 -10.80 -11.17 -4.55
CA THR A 47 -11.42 -12.50 -4.67
C THR A 47 -11.99 -12.96 -3.34
N LEU A 48 -11.25 -12.76 -2.24
CA LEU A 48 -11.72 -13.11 -0.89
C LEU A 48 -13.00 -12.34 -0.55
N TRP A 49 -13.04 -11.04 -0.81
CA TRP A 49 -14.22 -10.22 -0.55
C TRP A 49 -15.43 -10.68 -1.37
N MET A 50 -15.28 -10.88 -2.68
CA MET A 50 -16.35 -11.37 -3.54
C MET A 50 -16.87 -12.76 -3.15
N ASN A 51 -16.05 -13.60 -2.53
CA ASN A 51 -16.46 -14.92 -2.06
C ASN A 51 -17.24 -14.89 -0.74
N HIS A 52 -17.04 -13.86 0.10
CA HIS A 52 -17.57 -13.82 1.47
C HIS A 52 -18.57 -12.68 1.73
N ILE A 53 -18.73 -11.74 0.79
CA ILE A 53 -19.63 -10.60 0.94
C ILE A 53 -20.63 -10.59 -0.21
N ASP A 54 -21.90 -10.86 0.13
CA ASP A 54 -22.97 -10.84 -0.85
C ASP A 54 -23.20 -9.40 -1.36
N GLY A 55 -23.35 -9.25 -2.68
CA GLY A 55 -23.66 -7.96 -3.29
C GLY A 55 -22.45 -7.02 -3.46
N VAL A 56 -21.22 -7.53 -3.33
CA VAL A 56 -19.99 -6.78 -3.62
C VAL A 56 -19.28 -7.38 -4.83
N ASP A 57 -18.90 -6.54 -5.79
CA ASP A 57 -18.09 -6.90 -6.97
C ASP A 57 -16.88 -5.99 -7.04
N VAL A 58 -15.67 -6.55 -7.01
CA VAL A 58 -14.41 -5.78 -6.95
C VAL A 58 -13.59 -5.99 -8.22
N THR A 59 -13.39 -4.93 -8.99
CA THR A 59 -12.54 -4.91 -10.17
C THR A 59 -11.15 -4.38 -9.84
N VAL A 60 -10.12 -5.22 -10.00
CA VAL A 60 -8.73 -4.84 -9.76
C VAL A 60 -8.15 -4.11 -10.96
N GLN A 61 -7.65 -2.91 -10.76
CA GLN A 61 -7.05 -2.06 -11.79
C GLN A 61 -5.55 -1.86 -11.54
N SER A 62 -4.74 -2.00 -12.59
CA SER A 62 -3.31 -1.66 -12.53
C SER A 62 -3.09 -0.15 -12.59
N SER A 63 -2.02 0.32 -11.93
CA SER A 63 -1.67 1.75 -11.86
C SER A 63 -0.16 1.96 -11.79
N GLY A 64 0.27 3.22 -11.68
CA GLY A 64 1.67 3.59 -11.40
C GLY A 64 2.07 3.44 -9.93
N GLY A 65 1.12 3.20 -9.00
CA GLY A 65 1.38 3.01 -7.58
C GLY A 65 0.77 4.09 -6.68
N SER A 66 1.32 4.27 -5.49
CA SER A 66 0.68 4.98 -4.36
C SER A 66 0.10 6.34 -4.67
N LYS A 67 0.82 7.23 -5.36
CA LYS A 67 0.30 8.57 -5.71
C LYS A 67 -0.82 8.49 -6.73
N ASP A 68 -0.63 7.69 -7.79
CA ASP A 68 -1.66 7.53 -8.82
C ASP A 68 -2.94 6.93 -8.23
N ASN A 69 -2.79 6.03 -7.27
CA ASN A 69 -3.90 5.40 -6.54
C ASN A 69 -4.68 6.42 -5.68
N ILE A 70 -3.96 7.26 -4.95
CA ILE A 70 -4.60 8.34 -4.17
C ILE A 70 -5.31 9.33 -5.09
N LEU A 71 -4.71 9.67 -6.23
CA LEU A 71 -5.35 10.54 -7.20
C LEU A 71 -6.60 9.89 -7.82
N ALA A 72 -6.62 8.57 -8.01
CA ALA A 72 -7.80 7.84 -8.46
C ALA A 72 -8.93 7.88 -7.41
N LEU A 73 -8.61 7.73 -6.10
CA LEU A 73 -9.60 7.94 -5.03
C LEU A 73 -10.10 9.39 -5.02
N PHE A 74 -9.18 10.36 -5.11
CA PHE A 74 -9.52 11.77 -5.05
C PHE A 74 -10.39 12.24 -6.21
N GLN A 75 -10.18 11.69 -7.40
CA GLN A 75 -10.92 11.99 -8.64
C GLN A 75 -12.18 11.13 -8.81
N GLU A 76 -12.47 10.26 -7.85
CA GLU A 76 -13.60 9.32 -7.86
C GLU A 76 -13.53 8.28 -8.99
N ASP A 77 -12.30 7.97 -9.47
CA ASP A 77 -12.03 6.93 -10.48
C ASP A 77 -11.85 5.54 -9.84
N ALA A 78 -11.72 5.46 -8.51
CA ALA A 78 -11.63 4.23 -7.74
C ALA A 78 -12.28 4.41 -6.35
N GLU A 79 -12.78 3.29 -5.79
CA GLU A 79 -13.31 3.23 -4.44
C GLU A 79 -12.29 2.72 -3.43
N LEU A 80 -11.40 1.84 -3.88
CA LEU A 80 -10.38 1.19 -3.06
C LEU A 80 -8.99 1.42 -3.67
N ALA A 81 -7.98 1.50 -2.82
CA ALA A 81 -6.61 1.67 -3.29
C ALA A 81 -5.57 1.06 -2.34
N TRP A 82 -4.44 0.62 -2.91
CA TRP A 82 -3.21 0.48 -2.16
C TRP A 82 -2.44 1.79 -2.14
N THR A 83 -1.91 2.16 -0.98
CA THR A 83 -0.97 3.28 -0.85
C THR A 83 0.06 3.01 0.23
N GLN A 84 1.15 3.74 0.21
CA GLN A 84 2.10 3.80 1.32
C GLN A 84 1.61 4.83 2.35
N ASN A 85 1.87 4.59 3.63
CA ASN A 85 1.47 5.50 4.70
C ASN A 85 2.14 6.89 4.61
N ASP A 86 3.36 6.97 4.10
CA ASP A 86 4.04 8.23 3.84
C ASP A 86 3.36 9.03 2.71
N VAL A 87 3.03 8.36 1.59
CA VAL A 87 2.34 9.00 0.47
C VAL A 87 0.93 9.46 0.88
N MET A 88 0.25 8.68 1.71
CA MET A 88 -1.03 9.04 2.33
C MET A 88 -0.89 10.32 3.18
N SER A 89 0.17 10.43 3.99
CA SER A 89 0.44 11.63 4.79
C SER A 89 0.63 12.86 3.91
N TYR A 90 1.42 12.74 2.84
CA TYR A 90 1.64 13.85 1.89
C TYR A 90 0.39 14.27 1.15
N ALA A 91 -0.51 13.34 0.87
CA ALA A 91 -1.78 13.65 0.24
C ALA A 91 -2.67 14.50 1.15
N TYR A 92 -2.74 14.16 2.43
CA TYR A 92 -3.51 14.87 3.43
C TYR A 92 -3.01 16.30 3.66
N ASP A 93 -1.70 16.52 3.56
CA ASP A 93 -1.10 17.84 3.76
C ASP A 93 -1.01 18.67 2.46
N GLY A 94 -1.27 18.06 1.30
CA GLY A 94 -1.11 18.71 0.01
C GLY A 94 0.33 19.12 -0.29
N GLY A 95 1.31 18.40 0.30
CA GLY A 95 2.73 18.72 0.22
C GLY A 95 3.30 18.77 -1.19
N GLU A 96 4.60 19.00 -1.31
CA GLU A 96 5.33 19.19 -2.58
C GLU A 96 5.00 18.11 -3.64
N PHE A 97 4.84 16.87 -3.19
CA PHE A 97 4.53 15.74 -4.06
C PHE A 97 3.13 15.77 -4.67
N PHE A 98 2.21 16.50 -4.06
CA PHE A 98 0.84 16.72 -4.56
C PHE A 98 0.63 18.13 -5.10
N ALA A 99 1.72 18.91 -5.27
CA ALA A 99 1.72 20.26 -5.83
C ALA A 99 0.71 21.22 -5.16
N GLY A 100 0.54 21.08 -3.84
CA GLY A 100 -0.40 21.87 -3.04
C GLY A 100 -1.85 21.38 -3.08
N THR A 101 -2.14 20.27 -3.77
CA THR A 101 -3.47 19.67 -3.77
C THR A 101 -3.63 18.81 -2.52
N VAL A 102 -4.54 19.19 -1.65
CA VAL A 102 -4.98 18.38 -0.51
C VAL A 102 -5.96 17.33 -1.03
N ALA A 103 -5.57 16.06 -0.97
CA ALA A 103 -6.42 14.93 -1.29
C ALA A 103 -6.75 14.21 0.02
N ASP A 104 -7.93 14.49 0.58
CA ASP A 104 -8.34 14.05 1.92
C ASP A 104 -9.75 13.43 1.98
N ASN A 105 -10.32 13.06 0.81
CA ASN A 105 -11.62 12.41 0.69
C ASN A 105 -11.54 10.87 0.76
N PHE A 106 -10.51 10.35 1.41
CA PHE A 106 -10.31 8.92 1.60
C PHE A 106 -9.72 8.62 2.99
N SER A 107 -9.93 7.40 3.47
CA SER A 107 -9.50 6.93 4.79
C SER A 107 -8.85 5.55 4.68
N ALA A 108 -8.17 5.12 5.75
CA ALA A 108 -7.62 3.78 5.83
C ALA A 108 -8.69 2.73 6.17
N ILE A 109 -8.55 1.55 5.58
CA ILE A 109 -9.14 0.31 6.09
C ILE A 109 -8.15 -0.34 7.07
N ALA A 110 -6.90 -0.56 6.62
CA ALA A 110 -5.88 -1.24 7.42
C ALA A 110 -4.45 -0.89 6.95
N SER A 111 -3.51 -0.85 7.88
CA SER A 111 -2.08 -1.08 7.59
C SER A 111 -1.88 -2.59 7.46
N VAL A 112 -1.34 -3.07 6.34
CA VAL A 112 -1.43 -4.49 5.99
C VAL A 112 -0.09 -5.21 6.11
N TYR A 113 0.99 -4.64 5.58
CA TYR A 113 2.32 -5.24 5.65
C TYR A 113 3.43 -4.19 5.51
N PRO A 114 4.64 -4.46 6.06
CA PRO A 114 5.78 -3.57 5.88
C PRO A 114 6.37 -3.68 4.47
N GLU A 115 6.84 -2.55 3.96
CA GLU A 115 7.60 -2.45 2.73
C GLU A 115 8.96 -1.83 3.02
N VAL A 116 10.04 -2.59 2.79
CA VAL A 116 11.40 -2.13 3.03
C VAL A 116 11.96 -1.41 1.82
N ILE A 117 12.74 -0.37 2.06
CA ILE A 117 13.44 0.35 1.00
C ILE A 117 14.73 -0.39 0.69
N GLN A 118 14.83 -0.93 -0.52
CA GLN A 118 15.97 -1.67 -1.02
C GLN A 118 16.70 -0.83 -2.06
N LEU A 119 17.91 -0.38 -1.75
CA LEU A 119 18.83 0.18 -2.73
C LEU A 119 19.70 -0.97 -3.27
N VAL A 120 19.36 -1.46 -4.45
CA VAL A 120 20.06 -2.55 -5.12
C VAL A 120 21.05 -1.98 -6.13
N VAL A 121 22.29 -2.42 -6.04
CA VAL A 121 23.38 -1.96 -6.91
C VAL A 121 24.06 -3.13 -7.61
N ALA A 122 24.60 -2.89 -8.77
CA ALA A 122 25.49 -3.85 -9.41
C ALA A 122 26.82 -3.93 -8.65
N LYS A 123 27.27 -5.12 -8.29
CA LYS A 123 28.51 -5.33 -7.51
C LYS A 123 29.75 -4.78 -8.22
N ASP A 124 29.73 -4.81 -9.56
CA ASP A 124 30.80 -4.26 -10.42
C ASP A 124 30.71 -2.73 -10.63
N SER A 125 29.69 -2.04 -10.08
CA SER A 125 29.53 -0.59 -10.18
C SER A 125 30.45 0.21 -9.27
N GLY A 126 30.95 -0.41 -8.20
CA GLY A 126 31.74 0.24 -7.16
C GLY A 126 30.93 1.12 -6.19
N ILE A 127 29.58 1.11 -6.28
CA ILE A 127 28.68 1.83 -5.38
C ILE A 127 28.64 1.10 -4.03
N LYS A 128 28.90 1.81 -2.94
CA LYS A 128 28.90 1.28 -1.56
C LYS A 128 28.02 2.07 -0.60
N SER A 129 27.54 3.23 -1.02
CA SER A 129 26.71 4.12 -0.23
C SER A 129 25.75 4.91 -1.14
N VAL A 130 24.75 5.57 -0.54
CA VAL A 130 23.86 6.47 -1.28
C VAL A 130 24.62 7.59 -1.98
N LYS A 131 25.69 8.11 -1.37
CA LYS A 131 26.52 9.20 -1.95
C LYS A 131 27.25 8.80 -3.23
N ASP A 132 27.54 7.50 -3.42
CA ASP A 132 28.20 6.99 -4.63
C ASP A 132 27.25 6.95 -5.84
N LEU A 133 25.97 7.23 -5.64
CA LEU A 133 24.97 7.36 -6.72
C LEU A 133 25.19 8.63 -7.57
N ALA A 134 25.99 9.60 -7.11
CA ALA A 134 26.25 10.83 -7.84
C ALA A 134 26.72 10.57 -9.28
N GLY A 135 25.97 11.12 -10.26
CA GLY A 135 26.23 10.95 -11.69
C GLY A 135 25.92 9.57 -12.28
N ARG A 136 25.41 8.63 -11.49
CA ARG A 136 25.03 7.27 -11.93
C ARG A 136 23.65 7.21 -12.55
N ASN A 137 23.43 6.18 -13.39
CA ASN A 137 22.11 5.86 -13.90
C ASN A 137 21.35 5.04 -12.84
N VAL A 138 20.33 5.64 -12.24
CA VAL A 138 19.60 5.05 -11.11
C VAL A 138 18.13 5.00 -11.41
N SER A 139 17.52 3.82 -11.37
CA SER A 139 16.07 3.75 -11.40
C SER A 139 15.48 4.11 -10.04
N VAL A 140 14.58 5.07 -10.05
CA VAL A 140 13.85 5.57 -8.86
C VAL A 140 12.40 5.11 -8.81
N GLY A 141 12.02 4.18 -9.71
CA GLY A 141 10.64 3.74 -9.88
C GLY A 141 9.80 4.69 -10.75
N PRO A 142 8.58 4.30 -11.12
CA PRO A 142 7.65 5.15 -11.85
C PRO A 142 7.38 6.47 -11.12
N ALA A 143 7.16 7.57 -11.83
CA ALA A 143 6.98 8.90 -11.25
C ALA A 143 5.79 9.02 -10.29
N GLY A 144 4.75 8.19 -10.46
CA GLY A 144 3.58 8.10 -9.58
C GLY A 144 3.70 7.06 -8.46
N SER A 145 4.86 6.41 -8.30
CA SER A 145 5.06 5.32 -7.34
C SER A 145 5.59 5.81 -5.99
N GLY A 146 5.29 5.03 -4.93
CA GLY A 146 5.93 5.21 -3.64
C GLY A 146 7.44 4.99 -3.66
N HIS A 147 7.96 4.12 -4.55
CA HIS A 147 9.41 3.94 -4.75
C HIS A 147 10.11 5.26 -5.07
N TYR A 148 9.50 6.09 -5.95
CA TYR A 148 10.03 7.41 -6.30
C TYR A 148 10.11 8.33 -5.09
N PHE A 149 9.06 8.40 -4.28
CA PHE A 149 9.05 9.22 -3.07
C PHE A 149 10.13 8.78 -2.09
N ASN A 150 10.24 7.48 -1.83
CA ASN A 150 11.25 6.95 -0.92
C ASN A 150 12.67 7.15 -1.45
N ALA A 151 12.91 7.06 -2.76
CA ALA A 151 14.20 7.40 -3.35
C ALA A 151 14.58 8.86 -3.09
N LEU A 152 13.62 9.80 -3.23
CA LEU A 152 13.86 11.22 -2.95
C LEU A 152 14.19 11.45 -1.47
N GLN A 153 13.45 10.83 -0.54
CA GLN A 153 13.69 10.95 0.90
C GLN A 153 15.08 10.42 1.28
N ILE A 154 15.47 9.25 0.76
CA ILE A 154 16.79 8.67 0.99
C ILE A 154 17.91 9.56 0.41
N LEU A 155 17.75 10.11 -0.77
CA LEU A 155 18.70 11.06 -1.34
C LEU A 155 18.82 12.31 -0.45
N GLN A 156 17.69 12.87 -0.02
CA GLN A 156 17.66 14.11 0.76
C GLN A 156 18.38 13.99 2.11
N ILE A 157 18.16 12.91 2.88
CA ILE A 157 18.84 12.71 4.17
C ILE A 157 20.35 12.51 4.00
N ASN A 158 20.80 12.10 2.81
CA ASN A 158 22.20 11.99 2.45
C ASN A 158 22.79 13.28 1.86
N GLY A 159 22.04 14.39 1.87
CA GLY A 159 22.46 15.69 1.33
C GLY A 159 22.50 15.72 -0.20
N MET A 160 21.74 14.84 -0.85
CA MET A 160 21.62 14.74 -2.29
C MET A 160 20.20 15.09 -2.76
N SER A 161 20.09 15.34 -4.05
CA SER A 161 18.82 15.56 -4.74
C SER A 161 18.70 14.66 -5.97
N ILE A 162 17.55 14.64 -6.60
CA ILE A 162 17.33 13.93 -7.85
C ILE A 162 18.24 14.45 -9.00
N ALA A 163 18.69 15.71 -8.93
CA ALA A 163 19.58 16.31 -9.92
C ALA A 163 21.03 15.82 -9.82
N ASP A 164 21.41 15.21 -8.69
CA ASP A 164 22.75 14.67 -8.49
C ASP A 164 22.95 13.31 -9.14
N ILE A 165 21.88 12.65 -9.56
CA ILE A 165 21.88 11.36 -10.26
C ILE A 165 21.38 11.51 -11.70
N LYS A 166 21.39 10.44 -12.49
CA LYS A 166 20.71 10.33 -13.78
C LYS A 166 19.46 9.46 -13.60
N PRO A 167 18.34 10.05 -13.20
CA PRO A 167 17.17 9.28 -12.82
C PRO A 167 16.53 8.57 -14.01
N GLN A 168 16.10 7.33 -13.78
CA GLN A 168 15.30 6.54 -14.70
C GLN A 168 13.99 6.17 -13.99
N TYR A 169 12.86 6.39 -14.67
CA TYR A 169 11.52 6.17 -14.09
C TYR A 169 10.93 4.87 -14.61
N LEU A 170 11.53 3.75 -14.16
CA LEU A 170 11.24 2.42 -14.71
C LEU A 170 10.27 1.63 -13.85
N SER A 171 9.38 0.88 -14.50
CA SER A 171 8.61 -0.20 -13.87
C SER A 171 9.50 -1.37 -13.47
N ASN A 172 9.00 -2.28 -12.62
CA ASN A 172 9.75 -3.44 -12.17
C ASN A 172 10.27 -4.32 -13.33
N SER A 173 9.48 -4.51 -14.38
CA SER A 173 9.89 -5.27 -15.57
C SER A 173 11.01 -4.57 -16.35
N GLU A 174 10.90 -3.24 -16.54
CA GLU A 174 11.92 -2.46 -17.22
C GLU A 174 13.22 -2.38 -16.42
N VAL A 175 13.14 -2.38 -15.07
CA VAL A 175 14.31 -2.47 -14.19
C VAL A 175 15.08 -3.76 -14.45
N ILE A 176 14.40 -4.91 -14.56
CA ILE A 176 15.04 -6.21 -14.81
C ILE A 176 15.85 -6.13 -16.11
N GLU A 177 15.23 -5.68 -17.20
CA GLU A 177 15.90 -5.58 -18.51
C GLU A 177 17.04 -4.57 -18.49
N SER A 178 16.81 -3.36 -17.97
CA SER A 178 17.79 -2.27 -17.96
C SER A 178 19.02 -2.60 -17.11
N PHE A 179 18.80 -3.26 -15.94
CA PHE A 179 19.88 -3.67 -15.06
C PHE A 179 20.73 -4.80 -15.68
N GLN A 180 20.08 -5.81 -16.30
CA GLN A 180 20.76 -6.88 -17.01
C GLN A 180 21.57 -6.35 -18.21
N ASN A 181 21.03 -5.40 -18.94
CA ASN A 181 21.67 -4.76 -20.09
C ASN A 181 22.70 -3.67 -19.70
N ARG A 182 22.98 -3.47 -18.40
CA ARG A 182 23.93 -2.46 -17.88
C ARG A 182 23.57 -1.03 -18.24
N GLN A 183 22.27 -0.74 -18.44
CA GLN A 183 21.75 0.59 -18.73
C GLN A 183 21.55 1.41 -17.44
N ILE A 184 21.37 0.72 -16.31
CA ILE A 184 21.35 1.30 -14.98
C ILE A 184 22.39 0.65 -14.09
N ASP A 185 22.94 1.44 -13.14
CA ASP A 185 23.94 1.00 -12.16
C ASP A 185 23.30 0.54 -10.85
N ALA A 186 22.14 1.13 -10.52
CA ALA A 186 21.41 0.91 -9.29
C ALA A 186 19.89 1.11 -9.50
N PHE A 187 19.09 0.61 -8.57
CA PHE A 187 17.67 0.93 -8.49
C PHE A 187 17.17 0.93 -7.05
N PHE A 188 16.20 1.78 -6.78
CA PHE A 188 15.40 1.76 -5.58
C PHE A 188 14.17 0.89 -5.79
N LEU A 189 13.83 0.11 -4.77
CA LEU A 189 12.62 -0.70 -4.72
C LEU A 189 12.07 -0.67 -3.28
N THR A 190 10.84 -0.22 -3.11
CA THR A 190 10.14 -0.29 -1.84
C THR A 190 9.12 -1.41 -1.92
N ALA A 191 9.41 -2.52 -1.27
CA ALA A 191 8.58 -3.72 -1.30
C ALA A 191 8.99 -4.68 -0.18
N THR A 192 8.22 -5.74 0.03
CA THR A 192 8.64 -6.84 0.91
C THR A 192 9.83 -7.60 0.31
N TYR A 193 10.54 -8.34 1.14
CA TYR A 193 11.61 -9.26 0.71
C TYR A 193 11.23 -10.73 1.02
N PRO A 194 11.74 -11.72 0.21
CA PRO A 194 12.36 -11.52 -1.09
C PRO A 194 11.36 -10.98 -2.13
N HIS A 195 11.82 -10.10 -3.03
CA HIS A 195 11.01 -9.57 -4.12
C HIS A 195 11.47 -10.17 -5.47
N ALA A 196 10.51 -10.51 -6.33
CA ALA A 196 10.80 -11.17 -7.61
C ALA A 196 11.78 -10.37 -8.48
N THR A 197 11.61 -9.05 -8.59
CA THR A 197 12.50 -8.17 -9.36
C THR A 197 13.96 -8.30 -8.89
N VAL A 198 14.22 -8.27 -7.59
CA VAL A 198 15.58 -8.38 -7.04
C VAL A 198 16.13 -9.79 -7.24
N THR A 199 15.29 -10.81 -7.04
CA THR A 199 15.65 -12.20 -7.30
C THR A 199 16.06 -12.41 -8.76
N ASP A 200 15.24 -11.93 -9.72
CA ASP A 200 15.49 -12.09 -11.14
C ASP A 200 16.77 -11.39 -11.62
N VAL A 201 17.03 -10.17 -11.13
CA VAL A 201 18.29 -9.47 -11.47
C VAL A 201 19.49 -10.17 -10.86
N SER A 202 19.39 -10.72 -9.62
CA SER A 202 20.47 -11.39 -8.93
C SER A 202 20.94 -12.69 -9.63
N LEU A 203 20.02 -13.35 -10.36
CA LEU A 203 20.34 -14.55 -11.16
C LEU A 203 21.14 -14.24 -12.42
N LYS A 204 21.15 -13.01 -12.89
CA LYS A 204 21.76 -12.59 -14.16
C LYS A 204 22.97 -11.70 -14.00
N ARG A 205 23.03 -10.91 -12.94
CA ARG A 205 24.13 -10.00 -12.63
C ARG A 205 24.36 -9.98 -11.14
N GLU A 206 25.62 -10.06 -10.71
CA GLU A 206 25.96 -9.96 -9.29
C GLU A 206 25.48 -8.61 -8.71
N ILE A 207 24.77 -8.69 -7.60
CA ILE A 207 24.19 -7.54 -6.91
C ILE A 207 24.75 -7.40 -5.51
N GLU A 208 24.59 -6.21 -4.96
CA GLU A 208 24.64 -5.90 -3.54
C GLU A 208 23.39 -5.11 -3.15
N VAL A 209 22.89 -5.31 -1.93
CA VAL A 209 21.88 -4.45 -1.32
C VAL A 209 22.62 -3.52 -0.35
N ILE A 210 22.48 -2.22 -0.55
CA ILE A 210 23.09 -1.24 0.34
C ILE A 210 22.26 -1.17 1.62
N GLY A 211 22.89 -1.55 2.75
CA GLY A 211 22.33 -1.35 4.09
C GLY A 211 22.54 0.08 4.55
N PHE A 212 21.75 0.48 5.53
CA PHE A 212 21.83 1.79 6.17
C PHE A 212 22.39 1.65 7.58
N THR A 213 23.05 2.68 8.08
CA THR A 213 23.45 2.71 9.49
C THR A 213 22.26 3.06 10.38
N ALA A 214 22.34 2.74 11.67
CA ALA A 214 21.30 3.11 12.63
C ALA A 214 21.12 4.62 12.71
N GLU A 215 22.22 5.39 12.56
CA GLU A 215 22.22 6.86 12.54
C GLU A 215 21.50 7.41 11.31
N GLU A 216 21.70 6.82 10.12
CA GLU A 216 20.98 7.22 8.90
C GLU A 216 19.48 6.96 9.03
N ILE A 217 19.09 5.82 9.59
CA ILE A 217 17.67 5.51 9.80
C ILE A 217 17.07 6.43 10.87
N ALA A 218 17.80 6.71 11.96
CA ALA A 218 17.34 7.65 12.98
C ALA A 218 17.13 9.07 12.42
N ALA A 219 18.05 9.55 11.57
CA ALA A 219 17.90 10.84 10.88
C ALA A 219 16.70 10.86 9.92
N LEU A 220 16.43 9.73 9.25
CA LEU A 220 15.24 9.56 8.42
C LEU A 220 13.96 9.64 9.26
N GLN A 221 13.93 8.94 10.40
CA GLN A 221 12.78 8.92 11.33
C GLN A 221 12.55 10.27 12.02
N GLU A 222 13.61 11.04 12.29
CA GLU A 222 13.49 12.40 12.82
C GLU A 222 12.83 13.35 11.81
N THR A 223 13.12 13.16 10.52
CA THR A 223 12.54 13.98 9.46
C THR A 223 11.17 13.49 9.03
N TYR A 224 10.97 12.17 9.02
CA TYR A 224 9.79 11.47 8.50
C TYR A 224 9.35 10.40 9.49
N SER A 225 8.42 10.72 10.37
CA SER A 225 8.01 9.90 11.53
C SER A 225 7.34 8.57 11.17
N PHE A 226 6.94 8.37 9.93
CA PHE A 226 6.29 7.12 9.47
C PHE A 226 7.28 6.00 9.13
N PHE A 227 8.60 6.29 9.05
CA PHE A 227 9.58 5.23 8.85
C PHE A 227 9.80 4.40 10.10
N VAL A 228 9.95 3.09 9.88
CA VAL A 228 10.40 2.13 10.89
C VAL A 228 11.68 1.45 10.41
N THR A 229 12.30 0.68 11.29
CA THR A 229 13.52 -0.09 10.98
C THR A 229 13.15 -1.54 10.74
N ASP A 230 13.75 -2.14 9.71
CA ASP A 230 13.65 -3.58 9.42
C ASP A 230 15.03 -4.12 9.00
N THR A 231 15.15 -5.43 8.87
CA THR A 231 16.40 -6.10 8.50
C THR A 231 16.13 -7.16 7.44
N ILE A 232 16.76 -7.00 6.27
CA ILE A 232 16.77 -8.03 5.24
C ILE A 232 17.78 -9.10 5.69
N PRO A 233 17.37 -10.36 5.93
CA PRO A 233 18.25 -11.41 6.40
C PRO A 233 19.35 -11.75 5.39
N ALA A 234 20.50 -12.18 5.89
CA ALA A 234 21.58 -12.72 5.08
C ALA A 234 21.07 -13.86 4.18
N GLY A 235 21.54 -13.90 2.93
CA GLY A 235 21.14 -14.93 1.98
C GLY A 235 19.75 -14.80 1.38
N THR A 236 19.02 -13.72 1.67
CA THR A 236 17.69 -13.44 1.05
C THR A 236 17.78 -13.36 -0.47
N TYR A 237 18.87 -12.81 -1.00
CA TYR A 237 19.14 -12.75 -2.44
C TYR A 237 20.50 -13.37 -2.76
N GLN A 238 20.63 -13.94 -3.96
CA GLN A 238 21.89 -14.50 -4.41
C GLN A 238 22.99 -13.42 -4.43
N GLY A 239 24.12 -13.70 -3.75
CA GLY A 239 25.26 -12.78 -3.67
C GLY A 239 25.20 -11.73 -2.56
N VAL A 240 24.10 -11.67 -1.78
CA VAL A 240 23.96 -10.83 -0.59
C VAL A 240 24.15 -11.70 0.64
N GLU A 241 25.37 -11.73 1.17
CA GLU A 241 25.77 -12.69 2.21
C GLU A 241 25.54 -12.19 3.64
N ASP A 242 25.46 -10.87 3.83
CA ASP A 242 25.26 -10.23 5.12
C ASP A 242 23.83 -9.72 5.26
N GLU A 243 23.34 -9.66 6.51
CA GLU A 243 22.08 -8.96 6.81
C GLU A 243 22.21 -7.46 6.50
N LYS A 244 21.11 -6.84 6.11
CA LYS A 244 21.05 -5.41 5.77
C LYS A 244 19.99 -4.72 6.60
N LEU A 245 20.43 -3.77 7.44
CA LEU A 245 19.51 -2.86 8.13
C LEU A 245 18.93 -1.89 7.09
N VAL A 246 17.62 -1.74 7.07
CA VAL A 246 16.91 -0.94 6.06
C VAL A 246 15.75 -0.16 6.68
N PRO A 247 15.40 1.01 6.16
CA PRO A 247 14.16 1.68 6.53
C PRO A 247 12.97 0.97 5.87
N ALA A 248 11.83 1.04 6.54
CA ALA A 248 10.57 0.48 6.07
C ALA A 248 9.42 1.46 6.31
N ILE A 249 8.37 1.31 5.50
CA ILE A 249 7.08 1.98 5.59
C ILE A 249 5.98 0.92 5.58
N SER A 250 4.72 1.33 5.69
CA SER A 250 3.59 0.40 5.65
C SER A 250 2.78 0.54 4.37
N ALA A 251 2.40 -0.60 3.79
CA ALA A 251 1.36 -0.68 2.78
C ALA A 251 0.00 -0.56 3.45
N VAL A 252 -0.79 0.42 3.02
CA VAL A 252 -2.11 0.74 3.55
C VAL A 252 -3.17 0.40 2.51
N LEU A 253 -4.20 -0.28 2.95
CA LEU A 253 -5.43 -0.44 2.21
C LEU A 253 -6.33 0.77 2.53
N ALA A 254 -6.62 1.57 1.52
CA ALA A 254 -7.40 2.80 1.61
C ALA A 254 -8.74 2.67 0.88
N VAL A 255 -9.70 3.46 1.30
CA VAL A 255 -11.05 3.52 0.74
C VAL A 255 -11.54 4.96 0.67
N ARG A 256 -12.29 5.32 -0.36
CA ARG A 256 -12.94 6.62 -0.48
C ARG A 256 -14.01 6.80 0.62
N ASP A 257 -14.11 7.99 1.19
CA ASP A 257 -14.95 8.28 2.38
C ASP A 257 -16.46 8.16 2.12
N ASP A 258 -16.90 8.18 0.88
CA ASP A 258 -18.31 8.06 0.51
C ASP A 258 -18.80 6.62 0.26
N VAL A 259 -17.89 5.64 0.34
CA VAL A 259 -18.28 4.22 0.34
C VAL A 259 -19.07 3.91 1.61
N ASP A 260 -20.14 3.14 1.48
CA ASP A 260 -21.06 2.85 2.58
C ASP A 260 -20.35 2.23 3.80
N GLU A 261 -20.74 2.70 5.00
CA GLU A 261 -20.13 2.24 6.26
C GLU A 261 -20.27 0.72 6.45
N GLU A 262 -21.43 0.15 6.13
CA GLU A 262 -21.65 -1.30 6.26
C GLU A 262 -20.77 -2.08 5.30
N THR A 263 -20.63 -1.61 4.05
CA THR A 263 -19.74 -2.21 3.07
C THR A 263 -18.30 -2.23 3.56
N VAL A 264 -17.76 -1.09 4.01
CA VAL A 264 -16.38 -1.04 4.52
C VAL A 264 -16.20 -1.86 5.80
N TYR A 265 -17.21 -1.92 6.66
CA TYR A 265 -17.19 -2.83 7.82
C TYR A 265 -17.07 -4.29 7.38
N GLN A 266 -17.84 -4.73 6.39
CA GLN A 266 -17.80 -6.11 5.88
C GLN A 266 -16.45 -6.39 5.18
N LEU A 267 -15.91 -5.45 4.38
CA LEU A 267 -14.60 -5.58 3.77
C LEU A 267 -13.50 -5.75 4.84
N THR A 268 -13.55 -4.92 5.89
CA THR A 268 -12.59 -4.98 7.00
C THR A 268 -12.69 -6.31 7.72
N LYS A 269 -13.89 -6.71 8.12
CA LYS A 269 -14.15 -7.95 8.84
C LYS A 269 -13.72 -9.18 8.03
N ALA A 270 -14.09 -9.25 6.76
CA ALA A 270 -13.74 -10.37 5.90
C ALA A 270 -12.21 -10.49 5.72
N LEU A 271 -11.49 -9.37 5.61
CA LEU A 271 -10.04 -9.36 5.52
C LEU A 271 -9.38 -10.10 6.69
N PHE A 272 -9.89 -9.93 7.92
CA PHE A 272 -9.31 -10.57 9.11
C PHE A 272 -9.85 -11.97 9.37
N GLU A 273 -11.15 -12.19 9.19
CA GLU A 273 -11.79 -13.49 9.49
C GLU A 273 -11.40 -14.57 8.49
N TYR A 274 -11.18 -14.21 7.21
CA TYR A 274 -10.88 -15.18 6.13
C TYR A 274 -9.44 -15.08 5.60
N LYS A 275 -8.55 -14.30 6.23
CA LYS A 275 -7.16 -14.13 5.78
C LYS A 275 -6.42 -15.44 5.51
N ASP A 276 -6.76 -16.51 6.21
CA ASP A 276 -6.09 -17.80 6.07
C ASP A 276 -6.35 -18.46 4.72
N GLU A 277 -7.38 -18.05 3.99
CA GLU A 277 -7.67 -18.48 2.63
C GLU A 277 -6.73 -17.81 1.59
N LEU A 278 -6.10 -16.68 1.94
CA LEU A 278 -5.11 -16.03 1.07
C LEU A 278 -3.90 -16.94 0.88
N THR A 279 -3.37 -16.98 -0.33
CA THR A 279 -2.18 -17.79 -0.66
C THR A 279 -0.89 -17.01 -0.44
N ASN A 280 -0.93 -15.69 -0.55
CA ASN A 280 0.22 -14.81 -0.39
C ASN A 280 0.76 -14.84 1.05
N ALA A 281 2.08 -14.97 1.19
CA ALA A 281 2.74 -14.99 2.49
C ALA A 281 2.50 -13.71 3.32
N LYS A 282 2.13 -12.59 2.69
CA LYS A 282 1.79 -11.33 3.37
C LYS A 282 0.60 -11.45 4.32
N LYS A 283 -0.25 -12.46 4.15
CA LYS A 283 -1.32 -12.74 5.12
C LYS A 283 -0.84 -12.86 6.56
N ALA A 284 0.42 -13.24 6.76
CA ALA A 284 1.01 -13.34 8.10
C ALA A 284 1.11 -11.99 8.83
N TYR A 285 1.17 -10.88 8.09
CA TYR A 285 1.18 -9.53 8.64
C TYR A 285 -0.23 -8.97 8.93
N ILE A 286 -1.29 -9.61 8.40
CA ILE A 286 -2.66 -9.16 8.60
C ILE A 286 -3.10 -9.57 10.02
N THR A 287 -2.91 -8.66 10.97
CA THR A 287 -3.43 -8.79 12.32
C THR A 287 -4.17 -7.50 12.70
N PRO A 288 -5.24 -7.59 13.51
CA PRO A 288 -5.97 -6.39 13.90
C PRO A 288 -5.09 -5.36 14.63
N GLU A 289 -4.12 -5.83 15.44
CA GLU A 289 -3.20 -4.97 16.19
C GLU A 289 -2.21 -4.23 15.28
N SER A 290 -1.70 -4.88 14.21
CA SER A 290 -0.81 -4.23 13.26
C SER A 290 -1.57 -3.30 12.32
N ALA A 291 -2.82 -3.60 12.03
CA ALA A 291 -3.63 -2.86 11.08
C ALA A 291 -3.92 -1.42 11.48
N ILE A 292 -3.91 -1.12 12.77
CA ILE A 292 -4.14 0.22 13.30
C ILE A 292 -2.84 1.03 13.49
N GLN A 293 -1.68 0.47 13.14
CA GLN A 293 -0.40 1.14 13.36
C GLN A 293 0.06 1.94 12.12
N GLY A 294 0.70 3.09 12.38
CA GLY A 294 1.36 3.86 11.34
C GLY A 294 0.43 4.52 10.31
N ILE A 295 -0.86 4.62 10.58
CA ILE A 295 -1.82 5.33 9.74
C ILE A 295 -1.74 6.84 10.03
N PRO A 296 -1.54 7.68 9.01
CA PRO A 296 -1.51 9.13 9.21
C PRO A 296 -2.89 9.69 9.59
N VAL A 297 -2.88 10.82 10.30
CA VAL A 297 -4.09 11.52 10.73
C VAL A 297 -4.28 12.77 9.88
N ARG A 298 -5.45 12.92 9.25
CA ARG A 298 -5.83 14.16 8.56
C ARG A 298 -5.94 15.32 9.54
N ALA A 299 -5.62 16.53 9.08
CA ALA A 299 -5.71 17.73 9.92
C ALA A 299 -7.11 17.95 10.54
N ALA A 300 -8.17 17.65 9.78
CA ALA A 300 -9.56 17.73 10.26
C ALA A 300 -9.83 16.72 11.38
N ASP A 301 -9.34 15.48 11.27
CA ASP A 301 -9.50 14.44 12.28
C ASP A 301 -8.69 14.76 13.54
N ALA A 302 -7.44 15.23 13.36
CA ALA A 302 -6.59 15.69 14.47
C ALA A 302 -7.24 16.84 15.26
N ALA A 303 -7.89 17.78 14.57
CA ALA A 303 -8.63 18.88 15.21
C ALA A 303 -9.83 18.38 16.05
N ASN A 304 -10.35 17.18 15.73
CA ASN A 304 -11.41 16.50 16.48
C ASN A 304 -10.86 15.51 17.54
N GLY A 305 -9.54 15.50 17.78
CA GLY A 305 -8.91 14.69 18.81
C GLY A 305 -8.55 13.27 18.39
N VAL A 306 -8.64 12.92 17.10
CA VAL A 306 -8.19 11.62 16.57
C VAL A 306 -6.66 11.57 16.62
N THR A 307 -6.11 10.48 17.15
CA THR A 307 -4.65 10.28 17.30
C THR A 307 -4.13 8.97 16.72
N ILE A 308 -5.02 8.03 16.38
CA ILE A 308 -4.66 6.66 15.97
C ILE A 308 -4.54 6.49 14.46
N GLY A 309 -4.99 7.46 13.68
CA GLY A 309 -5.04 7.41 12.21
C GLY A 309 -6.44 7.77 11.68
N SER A 310 -6.50 8.24 10.43
CA SER A 310 -7.75 8.52 9.74
C SER A 310 -8.28 7.23 9.11
N PHE A 311 -9.16 6.56 9.85
CA PHE A 311 -9.85 5.35 9.41
C PHE A 311 -11.26 5.64 8.93
N HIS A 312 -11.73 4.84 7.98
CA HIS A 312 -13.13 4.86 7.58
C HIS A 312 -14.05 4.40 8.74
N PRO A 313 -15.26 4.99 8.90
CA PRO A 313 -16.18 4.62 9.98
C PRO A 313 -16.46 3.11 10.08
N GLY A 314 -16.62 2.43 8.94
CA GLY A 314 -16.81 0.98 8.90
C GLY A 314 -15.62 0.19 9.45
N ALA A 315 -14.39 0.60 9.14
CA ALA A 315 -13.19 -0.03 9.70
C ALA A 315 -13.08 0.25 11.21
N LEU A 316 -13.32 1.51 11.64
CA LEU A 316 -13.33 1.87 13.05
C LEU A 316 -14.33 1.04 13.87
N ARG A 317 -15.52 0.80 13.33
CA ARG A 317 -16.55 -0.03 13.97
C ARG A 317 -16.02 -1.44 14.26
N TYR A 318 -15.36 -2.07 13.29
CA TYR A 318 -14.77 -3.39 13.49
C TYR A 318 -13.65 -3.38 14.54
N TYR A 319 -12.75 -2.39 14.51
CA TYR A 319 -11.67 -2.29 15.52
C TYR A 319 -12.18 -2.00 16.93
N LYS A 320 -13.29 -1.25 17.08
CA LYS A 320 -13.98 -1.05 18.37
C LYS A 320 -14.60 -2.35 18.87
N GLU A 321 -15.23 -3.15 18.02
CA GLU A 321 -15.77 -4.47 18.38
C GLU A 321 -14.68 -5.41 18.91
N LEU A 322 -13.46 -5.30 18.40
CA LEU A 322 -12.31 -6.05 18.87
C LEU A 322 -11.67 -5.46 20.15
N GLY A 323 -12.13 -4.29 20.61
CA GLY A 323 -11.57 -3.60 21.79
C GLY A 323 -10.17 -3.02 21.58
N LEU A 324 -9.78 -2.77 20.32
CA LEU A 324 -8.47 -2.18 19.96
C LEU A 324 -8.48 -0.66 20.02
N ILE A 325 -9.65 -0.05 19.92
CA ILE A 325 -9.87 1.39 19.94
C ILE A 325 -10.99 1.66 20.94
N GLU A 326 -10.77 2.63 21.82
CA GLU A 326 -11.79 3.09 22.78
C GLU A 326 -12.90 3.87 22.06
N GLU A 327 -14.10 3.96 22.70
CA GLU A 327 -15.25 4.69 22.17
C GLU A 327 -15.03 6.20 22.04
#